data_27c2118c4a87d0e595130ef3b70b38fc
#
_entry.id   27c2118c4a87d0e595130ef3b70b38fc
#
_cell.length_a   1.000
_cell.length_b   1.000
_cell.length_c   1.000
_cell.angle_alpha   90.00
_cell.angle_beta   90.00
_cell.angle_gamma   90.00
#
_symmetry.space_group_name_H-M   'P 1'
#
loop_
_entity.id
_entity.type
_entity.pdbx_description
1 polymer ?
#
loop_
_entity_poly.entity_id
_entity_poly.type
_entity_poly.pdbx_seq_one_letter_code
_entity_poly.pdbx_strand_id
1 'polypeptide(L)'
;IKKYVYNNHSIRARSISKDGDYFNIMVQPNDSIAHNVVRDIVVEIGDSLLSKNYEIHYGGTAYITGSVPGMIKNDISKLLGVGLVLMSLILLVNIRDLFAVGMIFSVIIQSLIVMAGLMGWVVYLTGSENFYFTIINSSMPIILLTIANSDGVHVVTRFFQEMRRCGNTKKSLAKSIDILFVPIFLTSITTIAAFIALYFAPINQLMGYGICLSA
;
A
#
# COMPACT_ATOMS: atom_id res chain seq x y z
N ILE A 1 11.86 -2.40 47.52
CA ILE A 1 11.88 -2.56 46.05
C ILE A 1 12.85 -1.54 45.46
N LYS A 2 12.69 -0.21 45.70
CA LYS A 2 13.55 0.85 45.14
C LYS A 2 15.05 0.58 45.36
N LYS A 3 15.45 0.25 46.58
CA LYS A 3 16.85 -0.05 46.94
C LYS A 3 17.40 -1.31 46.26
N TYR A 4 16.56 -2.32 46.04
CA TYR A 4 16.95 -3.56 45.35
C TYR A 4 17.20 -3.32 43.86
N VAL A 5 16.32 -2.55 43.18
CA VAL A 5 16.46 -2.20 41.77
C VAL A 5 17.68 -1.32 41.52
N TYR A 6 17.96 -0.35 42.41
CA TYR A 6 19.12 0.52 42.26
C TYR A 6 20.47 -0.20 42.52
N ASN A 7 20.49 -1.22 43.36
CA ASN A 7 21.71 -1.98 43.66
C ASN A 7 22.00 -3.08 42.63
N ASN A 8 21.03 -3.44 41.81
CA ASN A 8 21.21 -4.48 40.79
C ASN A 8 21.42 -3.83 39.42
N HIS A 9 22.66 -3.75 38.97
CA HIS A 9 23.04 -3.07 37.72
C HIS A 9 22.33 -3.59 36.51
N SER A 10 22.06 -4.89 36.39
CA SER A 10 21.37 -5.52 35.25
C SER A 10 19.89 -5.14 35.20
N ILE A 11 19.21 -5.06 36.33
CA ILE A 11 17.80 -4.67 36.43
C ILE A 11 17.68 -3.17 36.19
N ARG A 12 18.56 -2.37 36.80
CA ARG A 12 18.55 -0.91 36.62
C ARG A 12 18.77 -0.51 35.19
N ALA A 13 19.72 -1.12 34.50
CA ALA A 13 20.03 -0.79 33.09
C ALA A 13 18.87 -1.09 32.11
N ARG A 14 17.98 -2.03 32.48
CA ARG A 14 16.83 -2.41 31.63
C ARG A 14 15.52 -1.71 32.00
N SER A 15 15.37 -1.30 33.25
CA SER A 15 14.09 -0.85 33.79
C SER A 15 14.02 0.64 34.08
N ILE A 16 15.16 1.34 34.25
CA ILE A 16 15.17 2.76 34.62
C ILE A 16 16.22 3.50 33.79
N SER A 17 15.89 4.69 33.30
CA SER A 17 16.85 5.55 32.62
C SER A 17 17.97 6.02 33.54
N LYS A 18 19.08 6.49 32.98
CA LYS A 18 20.21 6.99 33.75
C LYS A 18 19.82 8.16 34.66
N ASP A 19 18.95 9.01 34.17
CA ASP A 19 18.48 10.23 34.84
C ASP A 19 17.31 9.95 35.81
N GLY A 20 16.72 8.76 35.75
CA GLY A 20 15.61 8.34 36.62
C GLY A 20 14.23 8.81 36.16
N ASP A 21 14.13 9.48 34.99
CA ASP A 21 12.91 10.10 34.49
C ASP A 21 12.01 9.11 33.77
N TYR A 22 12.59 8.01 33.27
CA TYR A 22 11.84 6.99 32.51
C TYR A 22 11.92 5.63 33.19
N PHE A 23 10.79 4.96 33.20
CA PHE A 23 10.65 3.58 33.69
C PHE A 23 10.17 2.68 32.57
N ASN A 24 10.82 1.58 32.32
CA ASN A 24 10.49 0.63 31.28
C ASN A 24 9.79 -0.61 31.87
N ILE A 25 8.57 -0.87 31.38
CA ILE A 25 7.83 -2.10 31.71
C ILE A 25 7.91 -3.01 30.48
N MET A 26 8.55 -4.15 30.64
CA MET A 26 8.71 -5.14 29.59
C MET A 26 7.59 -6.18 29.70
N VAL A 27 6.74 -6.23 28.68
CA VAL A 27 5.65 -7.22 28.57
C VAL A 27 6.03 -8.22 27.50
N GLN A 28 6.06 -9.49 27.86
CA GLN A 28 6.27 -10.58 26.92
C GLN A 28 4.91 -11.21 26.59
N PRO A 29 4.42 -11.03 25.36
CA PRO A 29 3.16 -11.65 24.95
C PRO A 29 3.33 -13.16 24.75
N ASN A 30 2.24 -13.89 24.83
CA ASN A 30 2.19 -15.29 24.38
C ASN A 30 2.16 -15.33 22.85
N ASP A 31 3.00 -16.17 22.25
CA ASP A 31 3.13 -16.33 20.78
C ASP A 31 1.84 -16.78 20.10
N SER A 32 0.88 -17.32 20.85
CA SER A 32 -0.42 -17.75 20.33
C SER A 32 -1.43 -16.62 20.14
N ILE A 33 -1.13 -15.40 20.61
CA ILE A 33 -2.06 -14.26 20.55
C ILE A 33 -1.66 -13.33 19.40
N ALA A 34 -2.62 -12.94 18.58
CA ALA A 34 -2.38 -12.02 17.49
C ALA A 34 -1.87 -10.65 18.00
N HIS A 35 -0.85 -10.08 17.36
CA HIS A 35 -0.18 -8.86 17.80
C HIS A 35 -1.09 -7.64 17.94
N ASN A 36 -2.15 -7.54 17.13
CA ASN A 36 -3.15 -6.47 17.25
C ASN A 36 -3.93 -6.56 18.56
N VAL A 37 -4.27 -7.78 19.01
CA VAL A 37 -4.96 -8.00 20.29
C VAL A 37 -4.05 -7.67 21.45
N VAL A 38 -2.79 -8.10 21.38
CA VAL A 38 -1.77 -7.75 22.41
C VAL A 38 -1.62 -6.23 22.50
N ARG A 39 -1.50 -5.54 21.37
CA ARG A 39 -1.43 -4.07 21.33
C ARG A 39 -2.63 -3.43 22.02
N ASP A 40 -3.85 -3.84 21.66
CA ASP A 40 -5.06 -3.24 22.17
C ASP A 40 -5.18 -3.40 23.69
N ILE A 41 -4.87 -4.60 24.20
CA ILE A 41 -4.87 -4.88 25.66
C ILE A 41 -3.81 -4.02 26.36
N VAL A 42 -2.60 -3.95 25.83
CA VAL A 42 -1.51 -3.19 26.47
C VAL A 42 -1.81 -1.69 26.51
N VAL A 43 -2.38 -1.15 25.42
CA VAL A 43 -2.78 0.26 25.36
C VAL A 43 -3.94 0.52 26.32
N GLU A 44 -4.97 -0.32 26.35
CA GLU A 44 -6.11 -0.16 27.23
C GLU A 44 -5.71 -0.19 28.71
N ILE A 45 -4.83 -1.13 29.09
CA ILE A 45 -4.31 -1.22 30.47
C ILE A 45 -3.46 0.02 30.81
N GLY A 46 -2.55 0.41 29.90
CA GLY A 46 -1.71 1.59 30.10
C GLY A 46 -2.51 2.86 30.27
N ASP A 47 -3.45 3.11 29.36
CA ASP A 47 -4.27 4.31 29.38
C ASP A 47 -5.23 4.35 30.59
N SER A 48 -5.76 3.20 31.01
CA SER A 48 -6.67 3.13 32.17
C SER A 48 -5.97 3.32 33.51
N LEU A 49 -4.76 2.74 33.67
CA LEU A 49 -4.08 2.69 34.96
C LEU A 49 -3.04 3.80 35.15
N LEU A 50 -2.36 4.21 34.09
CA LEU A 50 -1.15 5.04 34.19
C LEU A 50 -1.30 6.44 33.58
N SER A 51 -2.17 6.63 32.57
CA SER A 51 -2.25 7.88 31.80
C SER A 51 -2.62 9.13 32.62
N LYS A 52 -3.23 8.96 33.79
CA LYS A 52 -3.63 10.09 34.64
C LYS A 52 -2.44 10.88 35.24
N ASN A 53 -1.30 10.22 35.43
CA ASN A 53 -0.16 10.79 36.14
C ASN A 53 1.17 10.68 35.37
N TYR A 54 1.20 9.95 34.27
CA TYR A 54 2.43 9.64 33.53
C TYR A 54 2.18 9.74 32.02
N GLU A 55 3.19 10.19 31.30
CA GLU A 55 3.20 10.10 29.84
C GLU A 55 3.69 8.69 29.45
N ILE A 56 2.91 7.99 28.62
CA ILE A 56 3.18 6.59 28.27
C ILE A 56 3.64 6.53 26.83
N HIS A 57 4.78 5.88 26.61
CA HIS A 57 5.29 5.57 25.27
C HIS A 57 5.28 4.06 25.07
N TYR A 58 4.56 3.63 24.03
CA TYR A 58 4.47 2.22 23.67
C TYR A 58 5.50 1.87 22.60
N GLY A 59 6.13 0.71 22.72
CA GLY A 59 7.13 0.24 21.75
C GLY A 59 7.29 -1.28 21.75
N GLY A 60 8.11 -1.77 20.85
CA GLY A 60 8.39 -3.19 20.70
C GLY A 60 7.69 -3.83 19.51
N THR A 61 8.18 -5.02 19.10
CA THR A 61 7.76 -5.69 17.88
C THR A 61 6.24 -5.96 17.83
N ALA A 62 5.68 -6.46 18.94
CA ALA A 62 4.25 -6.76 19.02
C ALA A 62 3.37 -5.51 18.87
N TYR A 63 3.77 -4.38 19.48
CA TYR A 63 3.05 -3.11 19.36
C TYR A 63 3.14 -2.55 17.94
N ILE A 64 4.32 -2.52 17.33
CA ILE A 64 4.54 -2.02 15.96
C ILE A 64 3.76 -2.89 14.99
N THR A 65 3.95 -4.22 15.02
CA THR A 65 3.28 -5.15 14.11
C THR A 65 1.76 -5.11 14.26
N GLY A 66 1.25 -4.93 15.48
CA GLY A 66 -0.18 -4.80 15.74
C GLY A 66 -0.78 -3.45 15.30
N SER A 67 0.01 -2.37 15.31
CA SER A 67 -0.43 -1.02 14.92
C SER A 67 -0.38 -0.78 13.42
N VAL A 68 0.60 -1.36 12.75
CA VAL A 68 0.88 -1.14 11.33
C VAL A 68 -0.33 -1.38 10.41
N PRO A 69 -1.13 -2.46 10.52
CA PRO A 69 -2.26 -2.67 9.63
C PRO A 69 -3.30 -1.54 9.68
N GLY A 70 -3.59 -1.02 10.88
CA GLY A 70 -4.52 0.10 11.05
C GLY A 70 -3.99 1.41 10.48
N MET A 71 -2.72 1.71 10.72
CA MET A 71 -2.05 2.90 10.17
C MET A 71 -1.99 2.86 8.65
N ILE A 72 -1.59 1.73 8.07
CA ILE A 72 -1.52 1.54 6.62
C ILE A 72 -2.88 1.70 5.97
N LYS A 73 -3.94 1.08 6.53
CA LYS A 73 -5.29 1.22 5.99
C LYS A 73 -5.72 2.69 5.91
N ASN A 74 -5.42 3.46 6.93
CA ASN A 74 -5.76 4.88 6.99
C ASN A 74 -4.92 5.71 6.00
N ASP A 75 -3.62 5.44 5.92
CA ASP A 75 -2.70 6.14 5.02
C ASP A 75 -3.00 5.83 3.55
N ILE A 76 -3.25 4.56 3.20
CA ILE A 76 -3.64 4.19 1.84
C ILE A 76 -4.93 4.91 1.43
N SER A 77 -5.95 4.92 2.29
CA SER A 77 -7.22 5.59 1.98
C SER A 77 -7.03 7.09 1.74
N LYS A 78 -6.21 7.74 2.56
CA LYS A 78 -5.88 9.17 2.39
C LYS A 78 -5.05 9.43 1.13
N LEU A 79 -3.99 8.65 0.92
CA LEU A 79 -3.09 8.81 -0.24
C LEU A 79 -3.81 8.52 -1.55
N LEU A 80 -4.63 7.46 -1.61
CA LEU A 80 -5.46 7.18 -2.78
C LEU A 80 -6.46 8.30 -3.03
N GLY A 81 -7.15 8.79 -1.99
CA GLY A 81 -8.10 9.88 -2.13
C GLY A 81 -7.45 11.16 -2.64
N VAL A 82 -6.37 11.61 -2.02
CA VAL A 82 -5.60 12.79 -2.46
C VAL A 82 -5.02 12.59 -3.85
N GLY A 83 -4.46 11.42 -4.13
CA GLY A 83 -3.90 11.06 -5.43
C GLY A 83 -4.95 11.09 -6.55
N LEU A 84 -6.14 10.53 -6.30
CA LEU A 84 -7.26 10.56 -7.25
C LEU A 84 -7.76 11.99 -7.52
N VAL A 85 -7.89 12.82 -6.49
CA VAL A 85 -8.32 14.21 -6.66
C VAL A 85 -7.30 15.02 -7.46
N LEU A 86 -6.01 14.91 -7.10
CA LEU A 86 -4.94 15.63 -7.79
C LEU A 86 -4.82 15.18 -9.24
N MET A 87 -4.90 13.88 -9.49
CA MET A 87 -4.91 13.29 -10.81
C MET A 87 -6.11 13.75 -11.64
N SER A 88 -7.33 13.79 -11.05
CA SER A 88 -8.53 14.33 -11.70
C SER A 88 -8.32 15.76 -12.18
N LEU A 89 -7.76 16.61 -11.31
CA LEU A 89 -7.48 18.01 -11.63
C LEU A 89 -6.52 18.13 -12.82
N ILE A 90 -5.42 17.39 -12.79
CA ILE A 90 -4.42 17.40 -13.86
C ILE A 90 -5.03 16.91 -15.18
N LEU A 91 -5.81 15.82 -15.15
CA LEU A 91 -6.49 15.28 -16.31
C LEU A 91 -7.51 16.27 -16.90
N LEU A 92 -8.30 16.91 -16.04
CA LEU A 92 -9.30 17.90 -16.44
C LEU A 92 -8.67 19.09 -17.12
N VAL A 93 -7.55 19.60 -16.61
CA VAL A 93 -6.80 20.70 -17.23
C VAL A 93 -6.23 20.31 -18.60
N ASN A 94 -5.71 19.08 -18.72
CA ASN A 94 -5.09 18.59 -19.96
C ASN A 94 -6.10 18.21 -21.03
N ILE A 95 -7.11 17.42 -20.68
CA ILE A 95 -8.05 16.83 -21.63
C ILE A 95 -9.24 17.77 -21.87
N ARG A 96 -9.64 18.55 -20.86
CA ARG A 96 -10.79 19.47 -20.89
C ARG A 96 -12.12 18.80 -21.25
N ASP A 97 -12.23 17.53 -21.00
CA ASP A 97 -13.44 16.73 -21.25
C ASP A 97 -13.69 15.81 -20.04
N LEU A 98 -14.79 16.07 -19.35
CA LEU A 98 -15.17 15.35 -18.14
C LEU A 98 -15.50 13.88 -18.42
N PHE A 99 -16.10 13.59 -19.60
CA PHE A 99 -16.44 12.23 -19.98
C PHE A 99 -15.18 11.37 -20.21
N ALA A 100 -14.18 11.93 -20.88
CA ALA A 100 -12.90 11.26 -21.12
C ALA A 100 -12.14 10.97 -19.81
N VAL A 101 -12.18 11.92 -18.86
CA VAL A 101 -11.62 11.71 -17.51
C VAL A 101 -12.36 10.57 -16.80
N GLY A 102 -13.70 10.55 -16.87
CA GLY A 102 -14.53 9.48 -16.31
C GLY A 102 -14.20 8.10 -16.89
N MET A 103 -13.92 8.02 -18.19
CA MET A 103 -13.47 6.76 -18.83
C MET A 103 -12.13 6.27 -18.27
N ILE A 104 -11.16 7.15 -18.11
CA ILE A 104 -9.85 6.77 -17.49
C ILE A 104 -10.05 6.26 -16.06
N PHE A 105 -10.88 6.94 -15.27
CA PHE A 105 -11.20 6.51 -13.92
C PHE A 105 -11.88 5.14 -13.89
N SER A 106 -12.81 4.87 -14.81
CA SER A 106 -13.48 3.56 -14.87
C SER A 106 -12.49 2.42 -15.14
N VAL A 107 -11.50 2.64 -16.01
CA VAL A 107 -10.44 1.66 -16.29
C VAL A 107 -9.57 1.44 -15.05
N ILE A 108 -9.19 2.50 -14.33
CA ILE A 108 -8.39 2.40 -13.11
C ILE A 108 -9.12 1.61 -12.03
N ILE A 109 -10.40 1.92 -11.78
CA ILE A 109 -11.23 1.20 -10.80
C ILE A 109 -11.34 -0.27 -11.18
N GLN A 110 -11.58 -0.57 -12.44
CA GLN A 110 -11.66 -1.93 -12.94
C GLN A 110 -10.34 -2.69 -12.75
N SER A 111 -9.21 -2.07 -13.02
CA SER A 111 -7.88 -2.64 -12.82
C SER A 111 -7.63 -2.97 -11.33
N LEU A 112 -8.02 -2.07 -10.42
CA LEU A 112 -7.91 -2.30 -8.98
C LEU A 112 -8.78 -3.48 -8.51
N ILE A 113 -10.00 -3.60 -9.04
CA ILE A 113 -10.91 -4.72 -8.72
C ILE A 113 -10.32 -6.03 -9.23
N VAL A 114 -9.81 -6.05 -10.47
CA VAL A 114 -9.19 -7.24 -11.06
C VAL A 114 -7.96 -7.68 -10.27
N MET A 115 -7.08 -6.74 -9.91
CA MET A 115 -5.90 -7.02 -9.10
C MET A 115 -6.28 -7.63 -7.74
N ALA A 116 -7.23 -7.00 -7.02
CA ALA A 116 -7.68 -7.50 -5.72
C ALA A 116 -8.37 -8.87 -5.84
N GLY A 117 -9.17 -9.06 -6.89
CA GLY A 117 -9.82 -10.34 -7.19
C GLY A 117 -8.82 -11.45 -7.51
N LEU A 118 -7.82 -11.17 -8.33
CA LEU A 118 -6.73 -12.10 -8.66
C LEU A 118 -5.95 -12.52 -7.41
N MET A 119 -5.57 -11.54 -6.59
CA MET A 119 -4.86 -11.81 -5.34
C MET A 119 -5.67 -12.71 -4.40
N GLY A 120 -6.97 -12.40 -4.20
CA GLY A 120 -7.86 -13.23 -3.41
C GLY A 120 -8.06 -14.63 -3.98
N TRP A 121 -8.15 -14.74 -5.31
CA TRP A 121 -8.34 -16.03 -5.99
C TRP A 121 -7.11 -16.91 -5.90
N VAL A 122 -5.92 -16.34 -6.06
CA VAL A 122 -4.65 -17.07 -5.89
C VAL A 122 -4.50 -17.56 -4.45
N VAL A 123 -4.81 -16.74 -3.45
CA VAL A 123 -4.82 -17.16 -2.04
C VAL A 123 -5.79 -18.32 -1.81
N TYR A 124 -7.00 -18.25 -2.38
CA TYR A 124 -8.02 -19.29 -2.24
C TYR A 124 -7.58 -20.62 -2.87
N LEU A 125 -6.93 -20.58 -4.03
CA LEU A 125 -6.50 -21.82 -4.74
C LEU A 125 -5.23 -22.43 -4.16
N THR A 126 -4.27 -21.61 -3.74
CA THR A 126 -2.94 -22.09 -3.33
C THR A 126 -2.77 -22.22 -1.82
N GLY A 127 -3.60 -21.52 -1.03
CA GLY A 127 -3.43 -21.42 0.42
C GLY A 127 -2.10 -20.77 0.84
N SER A 128 -1.37 -20.15 -0.09
CA SER A 128 -0.03 -19.65 0.15
C SER A 128 -0.07 -18.30 0.88
N GLU A 129 0.64 -18.21 1.99
CA GLU A 129 0.79 -16.99 2.77
C GLU A 129 1.53 -15.85 2.04
N ASN A 130 2.29 -16.19 0.99
CA ASN A 130 3.04 -15.24 0.18
C ASN A 130 2.14 -14.20 -0.52
N PHE A 131 0.87 -14.53 -0.72
CA PHE A 131 -0.12 -13.68 -1.38
C PHE A 131 -1.05 -12.96 -0.39
N TYR A 132 -0.85 -13.11 0.91
CA TYR A 132 -1.61 -12.35 1.89
C TYR A 132 -1.30 -10.86 1.80
N PHE A 133 -2.31 -10.04 2.07
CA PHE A 133 -2.15 -8.59 2.05
C PHE A 133 -1.25 -8.15 3.21
N THR A 134 -0.01 -7.82 2.87
CA THR A 134 1.03 -7.40 3.81
C THR A 134 1.32 -5.89 3.65
N ILE A 135 2.21 -5.38 4.49
CA ILE A 135 2.70 -3.99 4.42
C ILE A 135 3.25 -3.66 3.02
N ILE A 136 4.02 -4.57 2.42
CA ILE A 136 4.62 -4.38 1.10
C ILE A 136 3.53 -4.29 0.03
N ASN A 137 2.55 -5.18 0.10
CA ASN A 137 1.45 -5.24 -0.86
C ASN A 137 0.52 -4.02 -0.79
N SER A 138 0.57 -3.26 0.29
CA SER A 138 -0.23 -2.04 0.46
C SER A 138 0.10 -0.94 -0.56
N SER A 139 1.30 -0.97 -1.15
CA SER A 139 1.71 -0.03 -2.21
C SER A 139 1.19 -0.39 -3.61
N MET A 140 0.72 -1.63 -3.84
CA MET A 140 0.22 -2.09 -5.15
C MET A 140 -0.85 -1.17 -5.76
N PRO A 141 -1.91 -0.75 -5.03
CA PRO A 141 -2.94 0.11 -5.59
C PRO A 141 -2.39 1.43 -6.12
N ILE A 142 -1.39 2.00 -5.45
CA ILE A 142 -0.79 3.28 -5.85
C ILE A 142 0.03 3.12 -7.12
N ILE A 143 0.80 2.04 -7.23
CA ILE A 143 1.59 1.73 -8.43
C ILE A 143 0.68 1.46 -9.62
N LEU A 144 -0.34 0.62 -9.44
CA LEU A 144 -1.29 0.29 -10.48
C LEU A 144 -2.05 1.54 -10.97
N LEU A 145 -2.49 2.40 -10.04
CA LEU A 145 -3.10 3.68 -10.36
C LEU A 145 -2.19 4.55 -11.23
N THR A 146 -0.90 4.60 -10.92
CA THR A 146 0.07 5.41 -11.66
C THR A 146 0.28 4.87 -13.07
N ILE A 147 0.44 3.55 -13.23
CA ILE A 147 0.64 2.90 -14.54
C ILE A 147 -0.61 3.04 -15.41
N ALA A 148 -1.77 2.65 -14.87
CA ALA A 148 -3.04 2.71 -15.60
C ALA A 148 -3.42 4.14 -16.03
N ASN A 149 -3.11 5.13 -15.17
CA ASN A 149 -3.29 6.54 -15.52
C ASN A 149 -2.40 6.96 -16.67
N SER A 150 -1.12 6.61 -16.65
CA SER A 150 -0.18 6.99 -17.70
C SER A 150 -0.64 6.48 -19.07
N ASP A 151 -0.97 5.21 -19.17
CA ASP A 151 -1.43 4.60 -20.42
C ASP A 151 -2.78 5.17 -20.86
N GLY A 152 -3.73 5.33 -19.94
CA GLY A 152 -5.03 5.93 -20.21
C GLY A 152 -4.95 7.35 -20.78
N VAL A 153 -4.07 8.19 -20.20
CA VAL A 153 -3.84 9.56 -20.71
C VAL A 153 -3.27 9.56 -22.13
N HIS A 154 -2.31 8.70 -22.41
CA HIS A 154 -1.73 8.61 -23.75
C HIS A 154 -2.75 8.18 -24.79
N VAL A 155 -3.57 7.17 -24.49
CA VAL A 155 -4.62 6.69 -25.40
C VAL A 155 -5.67 7.76 -25.66
N VAL A 156 -6.18 8.38 -24.62
CA VAL A 156 -7.24 9.40 -24.74
C VAL A 156 -6.74 10.65 -25.44
N THR A 157 -5.54 11.13 -25.10
CA THR A 157 -4.95 12.30 -25.74
C THR A 157 -4.73 12.05 -27.24
N ARG A 158 -4.21 10.88 -27.59
CA ARG A 158 -4.01 10.51 -29.00
C ARG A 158 -5.32 10.39 -29.74
N PHE A 159 -6.34 9.78 -29.14
CA PHE A 159 -7.67 9.69 -29.72
C PHE A 159 -8.25 11.08 -30.05
N PHE A 160 -8.18 12.05 -29.14
CA PHE A 160 -8.66 13.41 -29.42
C PHE A 160 -7.84 14.12 -30.49
N GLN A 161 -6.54 13.89 -30.57
CA GLN A 161 -5.71 14.44 -31.66
C GLN A 161 -6.14 13.91 -33.04
N GLU A 162 -6.34 12.60 -33.14
CA GLU A 162 -6.77 11.99 -34.39
C GLU A 162 -8.24 12.33 -34.71
N MET A 163 -9.11 12.49 -33.72
CA MET A 163 -10.47 12.91 -33.86
C MET A 163 -10.58 14.32 -34.48
N ARG A 164 -9.73 15.25 -34.03
CA ARG A 164 -9.64 16.60 -34.60
C ARG A 164 -9.16 16.59 -36.07
N ARG A 165 -8.35 15.59 -36.45
CA ARG A 165 -7.83 15.47 -37.85
C ARG A 165 -8.78 14.78 -38.76
N CYS A 166 -9.43 13.70 -38.33
CA CYS A 166 -10.22 12.82 -39.18
C CYS A 166 -11.73 13.07 -39.11
N GLY A 167 -12.24 13.70 -38.05
CA GLY A 167 -13.66 13.95 -37.82
C GLY A 167 -14.55 12.70 -37.71
N ASN A 168 -13.94 11.49 -37.66
CA ASN A 168 -14.66 10.23 -37.64
C ASN A 168 -14.15 9.36 -36.49
N THR A 169 -15.02 9.04 -35.53
CA THR A 169 -14.68 8.32 -34.28
C THR A 169 -14.03 6.97 -34.53
N LYS A 170 -14.57 6.16 -35.45
CA LYS A 170 -14.03 4.81 -35.71
C LYS A 170 -12.65 4.86 -36.36
N LYS A 171 -12.43 5.76 -37.33
CA LYS A 171 -11.10 5.92 -37.93
C LYS A 171 -10.08 6.50 -36.96
N SER A 172 -10.49 7.45 -36.15
CA SER A 172 -9.61 8.06 -35.12
C SER A 172 -9.20 7.04 -34.07
N LEU A 173 -10.14 6.20 -33.62
CA LEU A 173 -9.85 5.14 -32.65
C LEU A 173 -8.87 4.11 -33.24
N ALA A 174 -9.16 3.59 -34.42
CA ALA A 174 -8.31 2.60 -35.07
C ALA A 174 -6.88 3.13 -35.28
N LYS A 175 -6.74 4.38 -35.74
CA LYS A 175 -5.42 4.99 -35.94
C LYS A 175 -4.69 5.30 -34.66
N SER A 176 -5.41 5.65 -33.59
CA SER A 176 -4.81 5.88 -32.27
C SER A 176 -4.26 4.59 -31.69
N ILE A 177 -5.01 3.49 -31.80
CA ILE A 177 -4.58 2.17 -31.36
C ILE A 177 -3.36 1.72 -32.18
N ASP A 178 -3.39 1.85 -33.48
CA ASP A 178 -2.30 1.46 -34.37
C ASP A 178 -0.97 2.15 -33.99
N ILE A 179 -1.02 3.46 -33.72
CA ILE A 179 0.15 4.24 -33.34
C ILE A 179 0.64 3.89 -31.95
N LEU A 180 -0.25 3.64 -30.99
CA LEU A 180 0.10 3.45 -29.59
C LEU A 180 0.34 1.98 -29.24
N PHE A 181 -0.06 1.05 -30.08
CA PHE A 181 0.06 -0.38 -29.80
C PHE A 181 1.50 -0.78 -29.45
N VAL A 182 2.46 -0.42 -30.28
CA VAL A 182 3.85 -0.80 -30.06
C VAL A 182 4.45 -0.15 -28.80
N PRO A 183 4.31 1.17 -28.56
CA PRO A 183 4.79 1.79 -27.33
C PRO A 183 4.15 1.17 -26.07
N ILE A 184 2.83 1.01 -26.02
CA ILE A 184 2.13 0.46 -24.85
C ILE A 184 2.51 -1.00 -24.63
N PHE A 185 2.58 -1.80 -25.70
CA PHE A 185 2.99 -3.19 -25.61
C PHE A 185 4.42 -3.33 -25.06
N LEU A 186 5.34 -2.48 -25.53
CA LEU A 186 6.72 -2.50 -25.06
C LEU A 186 6.84 -2.08 -23.60
N THR A 187 6.12 -1.03 -23.18
CA THR A 187 6.09 -0.61 -21.78
C THR A 187 5.48 -1.69 -20.90
N SER A 188 4.40 -2.35 -21.33
CA SER A 188 3.80 -3.46 -20.61
C SER A 188 4.76 -4.63 -20.43
N ILE A 189 5.44 -5.07 -21.48
CA ILE A 189 6.42 -6.17 -21.40
C ILE A 189 7.56 -5.81 -20.44
N THR A 190 8.12 -4.61 -20.53
CA THR A 190 9.21 -4.19 -19.65
C THR A 190 8.77 -4.11 -18.19
N THR A 191 7.56 -3.65 -17.95
CA THR A 191 6.96 -3.59 -16.60
C THR A 191 6.70 -4.98 -16.03
N ILE A 192 6.11 -5.87 -16.83
CA ILE A 192 5.91 -7.28 -16.46
C ILE A 192 7.25 -7.95 -16.12
N ALA A 193 8.27 -7.79 -16.98
CA ALA A 193 9.59 -8.35 -16.75
C ALA A 193 10.21 -7.83 -15.43
N ALA A 194 10.07 -6.53 -15.14
CA ALA A 194 10.55 -5.92 -13.92
C ALA A 194 9.86 -6.50 -12.67
N PHE A 195 8.54 -6.69 -12.70
CA PHE A 195 7.80 -7.27 -11.58
C PHE A 195 8.05 -8.77 -11.43
N ILE A 196 8.18 -9.53 -12.54
CA ILE A 196 8.55 -10.95 -12.49
C ILE A 196 9.96 -11.11 -11.88
N ALA A 197 10.88 -10.18 -12.10
CA ALA A 197 12.21 -10.25 -11.48
C ALA A 197 12.14 -10.26 -9.95
N LEU A 198 11.09 -9.69 -9.33
CA LEU A 198 10.87 -9.75 -7.88
C LEU A 198 10.56 -11.16 -7.37
N TYR A 199 10.14 -12.08 -8.24
CA TYR A 199 9.97 -13.48 -7.89
C TYR A 199 11.25 -14.16 -7.38
N PHE A 200 12.40 -13.70 -7.86
CA PHE A 200 13.71 -14.19 -7.46
C PHE A 200 14.27 -13.51 -6.19
N ALA A 201 13.53 -12.56 -5.60
CA ALA A 201 13.96 -11.90 -4.38
C ALA A 201 13.93 -12.87 -3.19
N PRO A 202 14.86 -12.77 -2.23
CA PRO A 202 14.94 -13.64 -1.07
C PRO A 202 13.83 -13.37 -0.02
N ILE A 203 12.84 -12.56 -0.33
CA ILE A 203 11.73 -12.17 0.54
C ILE A 203 10.43 -12.71 -0.05
N ASN A 204 9.80 -13.66 0.64
CA ASN A 204 8.57 -14.31 0.19
C ASN A 204 7.43 -13.34 -0.16
N GLN A 205 7.32 -12.24 0.57
CA GLN A 205 6.29 -11.22 0.32
C GLN A 205 6.48 -10.49 -1.02
N LEU A 206 7.74 -10.29 -1.47
CA LEU A 206 8.04 -9.70 -2.77
C LEU A 206 7.71 -10.63 -3.94
N MET A 207 7.75 -11.94 -3.73
CA MET A 207 7.33 -12.93 -4.72
C MET A 207 5.85 -12.75 -5.09
N GLY A 208 4.96 -12.72 -4.07
CA GLY A 208 3.53 -12.49 -4.28
C GLY A 208 3.24 -11.12 -4.89
N TYR A 209 3.95 -10.09 -4.42
CA TYR A 209 3.88 -8.74 -4.94
C TYR A 209 4.20 -8.67 -6.44
N GLY A 210 5.32 -9.25 -6.85
CA GLY A 210 5.76 -9.24 -8.24
C GLY A 210 4.78 -9.96 -9.17
N ILE A 211 4.28 -11.13 -8.76
CA ILE A 211 3.30 -11.89 -9.56
C ILE A 211 1.99 -11.11 -9.72
N CYS A 212 1.45 -10.57 -8.64
CA CYS A 212 0.18 -9.84 -8.69
C CYS A 212 0.23 -8.55 -9.51
N LEU A 213 1.38 -7.86 -9.56
CA LEU A 213 1.54 -6.66 -10.38
C LEU A 213 1.92 -6.97 -11.83
N SER A 214 2.42 -8.18 -12.12
CA SER A 214 2.75 -8.59 -13.49
C SER A 214 1.55 -9.14 -14.26
N ALA A 215 0.48 -9.54 -13.57
CA ALA A 215 -0.74 -10.11 -14.14
C ALA A 215 -1.73 -9.04 -14.59
#